data_1fe1e7a8112e36471fedab5d84bbfa33
#
_entry.id   1fe1e7a8112e36471fedab5d84bbfa33
#
_cell.length_a   1.000
_cell.length_b   1.000
_cell.length_c   1.000
_cell.angle_alpha   90.00
_cell.angle_beta   90.00
_cell.angle_gamma   90.00
#
_symmetry.space_group_name_H-M   'P 1'
#
loop_
_entity.id
_entity.type
_entity.pdbx_description
1 polymer ?
#
loop_
_entity_poly.entity_id
_entity_poly.type
_entity_poly.pdbx_seq_one_letter_code
_entity_poly.pdbx_strand_id
1 'polypeptide(L)'
;MKKINARLDSVMSPLNSIAPWFFRIALGVAMFLHGYKKLPAPYMMEEQHRMVTWFESIFIPMPEVFVSIVILVEILGGVGIILGGLIGLFASQAGHFISRISAFFLVILMFNVFYIGHPDWFVWPPMKLLTSEQMFLFVLSVYF
;
A
#
# COMPACT_ATOMS: atom_id res chain seq x y z
N MET A 1 19.28 29.28 -20.78
CA MET A 1 18.21 28.41 -20.22
C MET A 1 17.95 27.15 -21.06
N LYS A 2 17.69 27.25 -22.39
CA LYS A 2 17.44 26.05 -23.27
C LYS A 2 18.53 25.00 -23.21
N LYS A 3 19.83 25.35 -23.19
CA LYS A 3 20.95 24.40 -23.11
C LYS A 3 21.05 23.70 -21.74
N ILE A 4 20.68 24.41 -20.67
CA ILE A 4 20.69 23.84 -19.30
C ILE A 4 19.55 22.83 -19.17
N ASN A 5 18.34 23.17 -19.64
CA ASN A 5 17.20 22.25 -19.63
C ASN A 5 17.51 21.00 -20.47
N ALA A 6 18.07 21.13 -21.67
CA ALA A 6 18.43 19.97 -22.49
C ALA A 6 19.46 19.03 -21.81
N ARG A 7 20.41 19.57 -21.06
CA ARG A 7 21.35 18.75 -20.25
C ARG A 7 20.66 18.10 -19.06
N LEU A 8 19.77 18.83 -18.36
CA LEU A 8 18.98 18.23 -17.27
C LEU A 8 18.09 17.11 -17.81
N ASP A 9 17.41 17.34 -18.92
CA ASP A 9 16.56 16.31 -19.55
C ASP A 9 17.35 15.06 -19.93
N SER A 10 18.57 15.21 -20.46
CA SER A 10 19.42 14.06 -20.81
C SER A 10 19.90 13.26 -19.59
N VAL A 11 20.11 13.90 -18.44
CA VAL A 11 20.50 13.23 -17.18
C VAL A 11 19.28 12.62 -16.49
N MET A 12 18.13 13.28 -16.58
CA MET A 12 16.91 12.85 -15.89
C MET A 12 16.14 11.76 -16.67
N SER A 13 16.29 11.70 -17.99
CA SER A 13 15.58 10.74 -18.84
C SER A 13 15.75 9.27 -18.43
N PRO A 14 16.95 8.76 -18.07
CA PRO A 14 17.08 7.41 -17.55
C PRO A 14 16.33 7.18 -16.23
N LEU A 15 16.29 8.21 -15.36
CA LEU A 15 15.63 8.13 -14.07
C LEU A 15 14.11 8.00 -14.21
N ASN A 16 13.52 8.60 -15.24
CA ASN A 16 12.09 8.49 -15.52
C ASN A 16 11.64 7.04 -15.78
N SER A 17 12.53 6.21 -16.35
CA SER A 17 12.24 4.80 -16.57
C SER A 17 12.43 3.93 -15.31
N ILE A 18 13.31 4.34 -14.41
CA ILE A 18 13.69 3.57 -13.22
C ILE A 18 12.82 3.98 -12.02
N ALA A 19 12.42 5.24 -11.91
CA ALA A 19 11.64 5.73 -10.77
C ALA A 19 10.35 4.93 -10.48
N PRO A 20 9.54 4.54 -11.48
CA PRO A 20 8.37 3.71 -11.22
C PRO A 20 8.70 2.37 -10.57
N TRP A 21 9.88 1.80 -10.86
CA TRP A 21 10.33 0.55 -10.26
C TRP A 21 10.71 0.71 -8.78
N PHE A 22 11.38 1.79 -8.42
CA PHE A 22 11.63 2.09 -7.00
C PHE A 22 10.33 2.23 -6.22
N PHE A 23 9.33 2.91 -6.78
CA PHE A 23 8.03 3.05 -6.12
C PHE A 23 7.28 1.73 -6.01
N ARG A 24 7.34 0.86 -7.04
CA ARG A 24 6.74 -0.48 -6.98
C ARG A 24 7.38 -1.35 -5.90
N ILE A 25 8.71 -1.35 -5.84
CA ILE A 25 9.45 -2.13 -4.85
C ILE A 25 9.16 -1.58 -3.46
N ALA A 26 9.24 -0.27 -3.25
CA ALA A 26 8.99 0.36 -1.97
C ALA A 26 7.57 0.05 -1.46
N LEU A 27 6.54 0.32 -2.27
CA LEU A 27 5.16 0.05 -1.90
C LEU A 27 4.90 -1.44 -1.73
N GLY A 28 5.32 -2.26 -2.71
CA GLY A 28 5.03 -3.69 -2.71
C GLY A 28 5.68 -4.42 -1.54
N VAL A 29 6.97 -4.14 -1.27
CA VAL A 29 7.69 -4.74 -0.13
C VAL A 29 7.12 -4.24 1.20
N ALA A 30 6.86 -2.94 1.34
CA ALA A 30 6.28 -2.39 2.57
C ALA A 30 4.93 -3.06 2.87
N MET A 31 4.01 -3.09 1.90
CA MET A 31 2.68 -3.68 2.10
C MET A 31 2.75 -5.18 2.38
N PHE A 32 3.59 -5.92 1.64
CA PHE A 32 3.83 -7.35 1.92
C PHE A 32 4.32 -7.57 3.36
N LEU A 33 5.30 -6.79 3.82
CA LEU A 33 5.83 -6.92 5.17
C LEU A 33 4.82 -6.52 6.25
N HIS A 34 3.95 -5.52 5.98
CA HIS A 34 2.86 -5.16 6.89
C HIS A 34 1.88 -6.33 7.08
N GLY A 35 1.47 -6.98 5.99
CA GLY A 35 0.60 -8.15 6.06
C GLY A 35 1.29 -9.37 6.68
N TYR A 36 2.54 -9.62 6.30
CA TYR A 36 3.31 -10.75 6.82
C TYR A 36 3.51 -10.70 8.35
N LYS A 37 3.77 -9.53 8.91
CA LYS A 37 3.90 -9.32 10.36
C LYS A 37 2.62 -9.58 11.15
N LYS A 38 1.46 -9.61 10.48
CA LYS A 38 0.15 -9.91 11.09
C LYS A 38 -0.21 -11.40 11.01
N LEU A 39 0.63 -12.22 10.37
CA LEU A 39 0.44 -13.68 10.37
C LEU A 39 0.85 -14.28 11.72
N PRO A 40 0.23 -15.40 12.14
CA PRO A 40 -0.82 -16.14 11.45
C PRO A 40 -2.18 -15.43 11.48
N ALA A 41 -3.02 -15.69 10.49
CA ALA A 41 -4.36 -15.11 10.41
C ALA A 41 -5.26 -15.62 11.56
N PRO A 42 -6.32 -14.90 11.96
CA PRO A 42 -7.16 -15.23 13.12
C PRO A 42 -7.67 -16.68 13.14
N TYR A 43 -8.05 -17.21 12.00
CA TYR A 43 -8.54 -18.61 11.89
C TYR A 43 -7.45 -19.68 11.96
N MET A 44 -6.18 -19.30 12.05
CA MET A 44 -5.02 -20.20 12.15
C MET A 44 -4.40 -20.20 13.54
N MET A 45 -5.00 -19.50 14.51
CA MET A 45 -4.50 -19.34 15.87
C MET A 45 -5.42 -19.99 16.89
N GLU A 46 -4.85 -20.55 17.93
CA GLU A 46 -5.59 -20.98 19.13
C GLU A 46 -5.88 -19.80 20.06
N GLU A 47 -4.97 -18.82 20.09
CA GLU A 47 -5.12 -17.60 20.87
C GLU A 47 -5.77 -16.48 20.04
N GLN A 48 -6.48 -15.58 20.73
CA GLN A 48 -7.15 -14.47 20.06
C GLN A 48 -6.14 -13.50 19.42
N HIS A 49 -6.29 -13.22 18.12
CA HIS A 49 -5.42 -12.32 17.38
C HIS A 49 -5.56 -10.88 17.90
N ARG A 50 -4.43 -10.21 18.15
CA ARG A 50 -4.40 -8.86 18.74
C ARG A 50 -5.25 -7.83 17.99
N MET A 51 -5.29 -7.87 16.65
CA MET A 51 -6.14 -6.98 15.86
C MET A 51 -7.62 -7.30 15.99
N VAL A 52 -7.98 -8.58 16.22
CA VAL A 52 -9.38 -8.98 16.47
C VAL A 52 -9.86 -8.33 17.76
N THR A 53 -9.11 -8.46 18.85
CA THR A 53 -9.42 -7.79 20.12
C THR A 53 -9.59 -6.27 19.97
N TRP A 54 -8.72 -5.65 19.17
CA TRP A 54 -8.85 -4.22 18.92
C TRP A 54 -10.09 -3.88 18.09
N PHE A 55 -10.42 -4.65 17.05
CA PHE A 55 -11.64 -4.44 16.24
C PHE A 55 -12.92 -4.65 17.07
N GLU A 56 -12.93 -5.63 17.98
CA GLU A 56 -14.01 -5.82 18.94
C GLU A 56 -14.20 -4.60 19.84
N SER A 57 -13.10 -4.01 20.32
CA SER A 57 -13.15 -2.85 21.21
C SER A 57 -13.76 -1.60 20.56
N ILE A 58 -13.78 -1.53 19.24
CA ILE A 58 -14.39 -0.44 18.44
C ILE A 58 -15.67 -0.88 17.73
N PHE A 59 -16.26 -2.01 18.17
CA PHE A 59 -17.55 -2.54 17.71
C PHE A 59 -17.61 -2.86 16.20
N ILE A 60 -16.51 -3.28 15.58
CA ILE A 60 -16.54 -3.77 14.20
C ILE A 60 -17.17 -5.16 14.18
N PRO A 61 -18.23 -5.38 13.37
CA PRO A 61 -18.83 -6.71 13.26
C PRO A 61 -17.89 -7.68 12.54
N MET A 62 -17.92 -8.95 12.94
CA MET A 62 -17.12 -10.04 12.36
C MET A 62 -15.60 -9.70 12.27
N PRO A 63 -14.96 -9.34 13.37
CA PRO A 63 -13.62 -8.79 13.40
C PRO A 63 -12.57 -9.73 12.80
N GLU A 64 -12.70 -11.06 12.95
CA GLU A 64 -11.79 -12.05 12.38
C GLU A 64 -11.80 -12.03 10.85
N VAL A 65 -12.98 -11.83 10.25
CA VAL A 65 -13.12 -11.72 8.79
C VAL A 65 -12.41 -10.46 8.30
N PHE A 66 -12.66 -9.32 8.95
CA PHE A 66 -12.03 -8.06 8.57
C PHE A 66 -10.51 -8.09 8.73
N VAL A 67 -9.99 -8.64 9.83
CA VAL A 67 -8.55 -8.81 10.02
C VAL A 67 -7.94 -9.70 8.94
N SER A 68 -8.60 -10.79 8.58
CA SER A 68 -8.15 -11.68 7.51
C SER A 68 -8.14 -10.99 6.15
N ILE A 69 -9.15 -10.18 5.84
CA ILE A 69 -9.20 -9.36 4.62
C ILE A 69 -8.05 -8.34 4.60
N VAL A 70 -7.80 -7.65 5.71
CA VAL A 70 -6.68 -6.70 5.82
C VAL A 70 -5.36 -7.39 5.48
N ILE A 71 -5.07 -8.55 6.11
CA ILE A 71 -3.85 -9.32 5.87
C ILE A 71 -3.74 -9.72 4.39
N LEU A 72 -4.81 -10.24 3.81
CA LEU A 72 -4.85 -10.65 2.39
C LEU A 72 -4.61 -9.47 1.44
N VAL A 73 -5.27 -8.33 1.68
CA VAL A 73 -5.12 -7.14 0.84
C VAL A 73 -3.70 -6.59 0.92
N GLU A 74 -3.08 -6.57 2.10
CA GLU A 74 -1.70 -6.13 2.27
C GLU A 74 -0.72 -7.05 1.53
N ILE A 75 -0.84 -8.36 1.72
CA ILE A 75 0.06 -9.33 1.08
C ILE A 75 -0.16 -9.36 -0.43
N LEU A 76 -1.39 -9.61 -0.88
CA LEU A 76 -1.69 -9.75 -2.31
C LEU A 76 -1.58 -8.42 -3.05
N GLY A 77 -1.96 -7.32 -2.43
CA GLY A 77 -1.78 -5.98 -2.98
C GLY A 77 -0.31 -5.63 -3.17
N GLY A 78 0.53 -5.88 -2.15
CA GLY A 78 1.97 -5.67 -2.24
C GLY A 78 2.63 -6.51 -3.33
N VAL A 79 2.34 -7.81 -3.37
CA VAL A 79 2.82 -8.73 -4.41
C VAL A 79 2.30 -8.32 -5.79
N GLY A 80 1.03 -7.95 -5.89
CA GLY A 80 0.39 -7.56 -7.14
C GLY A 80 0.98 -6.29 -7.77
N ILE A 81 1.41 -5.32 -6.97
CA ILE A 81 2.12 -4.12 -7.48
C ILE A 81 3.46 -4.52 -8.13
N ILE A 82 4.22 -5.42 -7.52
CA ILE A 82 5.52 -5.88 -8.07
C ILE A 82 5.29 -6.75 -9.31
N LEU A 83 4.43 -7.77 -9.20
CA LEU A 83 4.13 -8.69 -10.31
C LEU A 83 3.50 -7.97 -11.50
N GLY A 84 2.61 -7.01 -11.25
CA GLY A 84 2.01 -6.19 -12.30
C GLY A 84 3.08 -5.41 -13.09
N GLY A 85 4.13 -4.92 -12.42
CA GLY A 85 5.29 -4.33 -13.07
C GLY A 85 6.06 -5.35 -13.92
N LEU A 86 6.37 -6.52 -13.37
CA LEU A 86 7.12 -7.57 -14.06
C LEU A 86 6.35 -8.10 -15.27
N ILE A 87 5.06 -8.42 -15.12
CA ILE A 87 4.20 -8.88 -16.21
C ILE A 87 4.08 -7.78 -17.27
N GLY A 88 4.03 -6.50 -16.87
CA GLY A 88 3.95 -5.36 -17.78
C GLY A 88 5.14 -5.24 -18.74
N LEU A 89 6.29 -5.86 -18.44
CA LEU A 89 7.44 -5.93 -19.37
C LEU A 89 7.16 -6.82 -20.59
N PHE A 90 6.30 -7.83 -20.45
CA PHE A 90 6.00 -8.81 -21.49
C PHE A 90 4.57 -8.66 -22.03
N ALA A 91 3.63 -8.28 -21.15
CA ALA A 91 2.20 -8.14 -21.45
C ALA A 91 1.67 -6.85 -20.80
N SER A 92 1.89 -5.73 -21.47
CA SER A 92 1.62 -4.38 -20.95
C SER A 92 0.20 -4.22 -20.38
N GLN A 93 -0.84 -4.64 -21.12
CA GLN A 93 -2.23 -4.50 -20.67
C GLN A 93 -2.52 -5.30 -19.39
N ALA A 94 -2.06 -6.57 -19.35
CA ALA A 94 -2.25 -7.41 -18.17
C ALA A 94 -1.49 -6.87 -16.94
N GLY A 95 -0.25 -6.41 -17.15
CA GLY A 95 0.54 -5.82 -16.07
C GLY A 95 -0.09 -4.54 -15.49
N HIS A 96 -0.59 -3.66 -16.35
CA HIS A 96 -1.31 -2.46 -15.91
C HIS A 96 -2.60 -2.81 -15.17
N PHE A 97 -3.36 -3.79 -15.64
CA PHE A 97 -4.58 -4.23 -14.99
C PHE A 97 -4.31 -4.76 -13.57
N ILE A 98 -3.33 -5.67 -13.43
CA ILE A 98 -2.93 -6.22 -12.13
C ILE A 98 -2.48 -5.11 -11.18
N SER A 99 -1.60 -4.20 -11.64
CA SER A 99 -1.14 -3.07 -10.82
C SER A 99 -2.31 -2.19 -10.34
N ARG A 100 -3.23 -1.84 -11.23
CA ARG A 100 -4.38 -0.97 -10.90
C ARG A 100 -5.35 -1.61 -9.92
N ILE A 101 -5.66 -2.91 -10.10
CA ILE A 101 -6.52 -3.62 -9.14
C ILE A 101 -5.84 -3.70 -7.77
N SER A 102 -4.56 -4.05 -7.72
CA SER A 102 -3.81 -4.11 -6.48
C SER A 102 -3.76 -2.74 -5.79
N ALA A 103 -3.45 -1.70 -6.55
CA ALA A 103 -3.44 -0.32 -6.06
C ALA A 103 -4.80 0.13 -5.53
N PHE A 104 -5.88 -0.19 -6.23
CA PHE A 104 -7.25 0.14 -5.81
C PHE A 104 -7.59 -0.44 -4.44
N PHE A 105 -7.30 -1.72 -4.20
CA PHE A 105 -7.53 -2.33 -2.90
C PHE A 105 -6.63 -1.75 -1.80
N LEU A 106 -5.37 -1.42 -2.12
CA LEU A 106 -4.47 -0.76 -1.17
C LEU A 106 -4.95 0.65 -0.82
N VAL A 107 -5.47 1.42 -1.78
CA VAL A 107 -6.06 2.75 -1.52
C VAL A 107 -7.24 2.64 -0.56
N ILE A 108 -8.16 1.70 -0.82
CA ILE A 108 -9.31 1.47 0.08
C ILE A 108 -8.82 1.08 1.48
N LEU A 109 -7.84 0.18 1.56
CA LEU A 109 -7.28 -0.25 2.84
C LEU A 109 -6.67 0.94 3.61
N MET A 110 -5.83 1.75 2.96
CA MET A 110 -5.20 2.90 3.60
C MET A 110 -6.23 3.95 4.04
N PHE A 111 -7.29 4.15 3.25
CA PHE A 111 -8.37 5.03 3.65
C PHE A 111 -9.06 4.56 4.94
N ASN A 112 -9.30 3.23 5.07
CA ASN A 112 -9.83 2.66 6.30
C ASN A 112 -8.85 2.77 7.48
N VAL A 113 -7.54 2.60 7.24
CA VAL A 113 -6.51 2.79 8.26
C VAL A 113 -6.54 4.22 8.80
N PHE A 114 -6.69 5.23 7.94
CA PHE A 114 -6.82 6.62 8.39
C PHE A 114 -8.11 6.86 9.16
N TYR A 115 -9.24 6.42 8.65
CA TYR A 115 -10.54 6.75 9.20
C TYR A 115 -10.87 5.96 10.48
N ILE A 116 -10.55 4.67 10.49
CA ILE A 116 -10.86 3.76 11.61
C ILE A 116 -9.69 3.65 12.56
N GLY A 117 -8.48 3.47 12.02
CA GLY A 117 -7.28 3.21 12.80
C GLY A 117 -6.74 4.43 13.54
N HIS A 118 -6.86 5.60 12.93
CA HIS A 118 -6.24 6.81 13.44
C HIS A 118 -7.13 8.06 13.29
N PRO A 119 -8.34 8.07 13.86
CA PRO A 119 -9.23 9.22 13.75
C PRO A 119 -8.66 10.49 14.39
N ASP A 120 -7.74 10.34 15.35
CA ASP A 120 -7.03 11.44 16.01
C ASP A 120 -6.04 12.19 15.09
N TRP A 121 -5.66 11.60 13.94
CA TRP A 121 -4.75 12.24 13.00
C TRP A 121 -5.37 13.39 12.21
N PHE A 122 -6.70 13.45 12.16
CA PHE A 122 -7.44 14.54 11.51
C PHE A 122 -7.62 15.77 12.40
N VAL A 123 -7.16 15.72 13.66
CA VAL A 123 -7.20 16.89 14.57
C VAL A 123 -6.15 17.91 14.10
N TRP A 124 -6.57 19.16 14.02
CA TRP A 124 -5.71 20.26 13.56
C TRP A 124 -4.63 20.62 14.60
N PRO A 125 -3.36 20.84 14.20
CA PRO A 125 -2.78 20.63 12.87
C PRO A 125 -2.54 19.14 12.57
N PRO A 126 -2.82 18.67 11.35
CA PRO A 126 -2.76 17.24 10.99
C PRO A 126 -1.32 16.74 10.75
N MET A 127 -0.41 17.11 11.64
CA MET A 127 1.01 16.80 11.49
C MET A 127 1.28 15.28 11.50
N LYS A 128 0.59 14.54 12.36
CA LYS A 128 0.75 13.08 12.45
C LYS A 128 0.33 12.40 11.14
N LEU A 129 -0.77 12.84 10.52
CA LEU A 129 -1.21 12.32 9.23
C LEU A 129 -0.15 12.56 8.15
N LEU A 130 0.35 13.78 8.02
CA LEU A 130 1.28 14.17 6.95
C LEU A 130 2.68 13.54 7.10
N THR A 131 3.09 13.19 8.32
CA THR A 131 4.40 12.58 8.60
C THR A 131 4.35 11.07 8.78
N SER A 132 3.18 10.46 8.63
CA SER A 132 3.01 9.02 8.82
C SER A 132 3.50 8.20 7.63
N GLU A 133 4.03 7.02 7.90
CA GLU A 133 4.36 6.02 6.88
C GLU A 133 3.13 5.68 6.02
N GLN A 134 1.97 5.58 6.65
CA GLN A 134 0.70 5.26 5.99
C GLN A 134 0.33 6.30 4.93
N MET A 135 0.63 7.58 5.13
CA MET A 135 0.39 8.62 4.13
C MET A 135 1.26 8.41 2.89
N PHE A 136 2.54 8.05 3.07
CA PHE A 136 3.41 7.71 1.93
C PHE A 136 2.90 6.49 1.17
N LEU A 137 2.49 5.44 1.88
CA LEU A 137 1.93 4.24 1.25
C LEU A 137 0.63 4.54 0.51
N PHE A 138 -0.23 5.39 1.07
CA PHE A 138 -1.43 5.86 0.39
C PHE A 138 -1.12 6.60 -0.91
N VAL A 139 -0.23 7.61 -0.86
CA VAL A 139 0.16 8.38 -2.04
C VAL A 139 0.79 7.48 -3.11
N LEU A 140 1.65 6.55 -2.73
CA LEU A 140 2.23 5.58 -3.67
C LEU A 140 1.16 4.65 -4.27
N SER A 141 0.15 4.25 -3.48
CA SER A 141 -0.96 3.44 -3.99
C SER A 141 -1.81 4.19 -5.01
N VAL A 142 -2.05 5.48 -4.80
CA VAL A 142 -2.78 6.35 -5.75
C VAL A 142 -2.00 6.57 -7.05
N TYR A 143 -0.66 6.50 -7.00
CA TYR A 143 0.19 6.66 -8.19
C TYR A 143 0.00 5.53 -9.21
N PHE A 144 -0.30 4.29 -8.79
CA PHE A 144 -0.43 3.10 -9.64
C PHE A 144 -1.88 2.82 -10.05
#